data_3f8adc4978b8ec2f92d0e467eeb531f7
#
_entry.id   3f8adc4978b8ec2f92d0e467eeb531f7
#
_cell.length_a   1.000
_cell.length_b   1.000
_cell.length_c   1.000
_cell.angle_alpha   90.00
_cell.angle_beta   90.00
_cell.angle_gamma   90.00
#
_symmetry.space_group_name_H-M   'P 1'
#
loop_
_entity.id
_entity.type
_entity.pdbx_description
1 polymer ?
#
loop_
_entity_poly.entity_id
_entity_poly.type
_entity_poly.pdbx_seq_one_letter_code
_entity_poly.pdbx_strand_id
1 'polypeptide(L)'
;MAPQHNSYFEGNVQSVAFTRNGRKTSVGVIAEGQYHFGTEAAERMTVVSGRLDAKVDGTEDWIVYPAGTSFEIPAKSGFDVRAVNGDAAYCCEYL
;
A
#
# COMPACT_ATOMS: atom_id res chain seq x y z
N MET A 1 11.35 17.73 -8.48
CA MET A 1 9.91 17.89 -8.26
C MET A 1 9.62 17.68 -6.79
N ALA A 2 8.77 18.53 -6.22
CA ALA A 2 8.43 18.41 -4.81
C ALA A 2 7.58 17.16 -4.54
N PRO A 3 7.75 16.50 -3.39
CA PRO A 3 6.87 15.40 -2.99
C PRO A 3 5.43 15.89 -2.85
N GLN A 4 4.48 15.01 -3.09
CA GLN A 4 3.06 15.34 -3.01
C GLN A 4 2.36 14.49 -1.96
N HIS A 5 1.68 15.15 -1.02
CA HIS A 5 0.90 14.51 0.02
C HIS A 5 -0.49 14.11 -0.50
N ASN A 6 -0.92 12.90 -0.16
CA ASN A 6 -2.26 12.41 -0.44
C ASN A 6 -2.87 11.83 0.83
N SER A 7 -4.18 12.02 0.98
CA SER A 7 -4.93 11.54 2.14
C SER A 7 -6.18 10.82 1.65
N TYR A 8 -6.47 9.67 2.23
CA TYR A 8 -7.62 8.83 1.87
C TYR A 8 -8.36 8.39 3.12
N PHE A 9 -9.64 8.01 2.96
CA PHE A 9 -10.44 7.46 4.05
C PHE A 9 -10.43 8.36 5.28
N GLU A 10 -10.72 9.64 5.07
CA GLU A 10 -10.81 10.65 6.14
C GLU A 10 -9.52 10.78 6.96
N GLY A 11 -8.37 10.61 6.30
CA GLY A 11 -7.07 10.74 6.94
C GLY A 11 -6.51 9.46 7.53
N ASN A 12 -7.24 8.34 7.44
CA ASN A 12 -6.77 7.06 7.99
C ASN A 12 -5.67 6.43 7.15
N VAL A 13 -5.54 6.84 5.89
CA VAL A 13 -4.42 6.44 5.05
C VAL A 13 -3.81 7.72 4.48
N GLN A 14 -2.52 7.90 4.68
CA GLN A 14 -1.80 9.08 4.20
C GLN A 14 -0.51 8.66 3.53
N SER A 15 -0.19 9.28 2.41
CA SER A 15 1.02 8.97 1.68
C SER A 15 1.67 10.21 1.11
N VAL A 16 2.96 10.09 0.81
CA VAL A 16 3.73 11.13 0.12
C VAL A 16 4.32 10.49 -1.13
N ALA A 17 3.97 11.03 -2.29
CA ALA A 17 4.45 10.54 -3.58
C ALA A 17 5.69 11.32 -4.02
N PHE A 18 6.60 10.62 -4.67
CA PHE A 18 7.83 11.20 -5.23
C PHE A 18 8.29 10.33 -6.40
N THR A 19 9.26 10.83 -7.15
CA THR A 19 9.85 10.08 -8.26
C THR A 19 11.29 9.70 -7.90
N ARG A 20 11.61 8.44 -8.09
CA ARG A 20 12.98 7.94 -7.89
C ARG A 20 13.36 7.05 -9.07
N ASN A 21 14.51 7.37 -9.68
CA ASN A 21 15.02 6.61 -10.84
C ASN A 21 13.98 6.50 -11.96
N GLY A 22 13.25 7.61 -12.23
CA GLY A 22 12.21 7.65 -13.25
C GLY A 22 10.92 6.90 -12.89
N ARG A 23 10.82 6.38 -11.69
CA ARG A 23 9.65 5.60 -11.25
C ARG A 23 8.89 6.34 -10.16
N LYS A 24 7.57 6.43 -10.35
CA LYS A 24 6.69 6.97 -9.31
C LYS A 24 6.69 6.03 -8.11
N THR A 25 6.86 6.61 -6.93
CA THR A 25 6.95 5.86 -5.68
C THR A 25 6.18 6.65 -4.62
N SER A 26 5.64 5.97 -3.62
CA SER A 26 5.07 6.65 -2.46
C SER A 26 5.43 5.91 -1.19
N VAL A 27 5.47 6.65 -0.09
CA VAL A 27 5.58 6.07 1.25
C VAL A 27 4.38 6.54 2.03
N GLY A 28 3.85 5.69 2.89
CA GLY A 28 2.65 6.05 3.60
C GLY A 28 2.43 5.27 4.88
N VAL A 29 1.35 5.66 5.57
CA VAL A 29 0.93 5.03 6.81
C VAL A 29 -0.55 4.68 6.66
N ILE A 30 -0.90 3.46 7.06
CA ILE A 30 -2.26 2.95 7.10
C ILE A 30 -2.64 2.79 8.57
N ALA A 31 -3.67 3.51 9.01
CA ALA A 31 -4.18 3.37 10.37
C ALA A 31 -4.79 1.97 10.56
N GLU A 32 -4.76 1.46 11.78
CA GLU A 32 -5.39 0.19 12.09
C GLU A 32 -6.82 0.15 11.54
N GLY A 33 -7.15 -0.91 10.81
CA GLY A 33 -8.44 -1.05 10.13
C GLY A 33 -8.29 -1.75 8.79
N GLN A 34 -9.38 -1.77 8.03
CA GLN A 34 -9.42 -2.45 6.73
C GLN A 34 -9.88 -1.48 5.64
N TYR A 35 -9.21 -1.54 4.48
CA TYR A 35 -9.46 -0.63 3.36
C TYR A 35 -9.35 -1.37 2.04
N HIS A 36 -9.95 -0.80 0.98
CA HIS A 36 -9.82 -1.32 -0.38
C HIS A 36 -9.21 -0.25 -1.28
N PHE A 37 -8.22 -0.63 -2.08
CA PHE A 37 -7.60 0.24 -3.08
C PHE A 37 -7.69 -0.38 -4.46
N GLY A 38 -8.02 0.47 -5.45
CA GLY A 38 -7.93 0.08 -6.85
C GLY A 38 -6.57 0.43 -7.44
N THR A 39 -6.18 -0.29 -8.49
CA THR A 39 -4.94 -0.03 -9.20
C THR A 39 -5.20 0.30 -10.67
N GLU A 40 -4.50 1.31 -11.18
CA GLU A 40 -4.42 1.57 -12.63
C GLU A 40 -3.17 0.89 -13.20
N ALA A 41 -2.01 1.18 -12.62
CA ALA A 41 -0.76 0.50 -12.93
C ALA A 41 -0.51 -0.62 -11.94
N ALA A 42 0.30 -1.59 -12.31
CA ALA A 42 0.76 -2.60 -11.36
C ALA A 42 1.59 -1.93 -10.25
N GLU A 43 1.54 -2.49 -9.06
CA GLU A 43 2.20 -1.93 -7.88
C GLU A 43 2.95 -3.00 -7.12
N ARG A 44 4.06 -2.58 -6.49
CA ARG A 44 4.74 -3.40 -5.49
C ARG A 44 4.66 -2.69 -4.15
N MET A 45 4.04 -3.35 -3.18
CA MET A 45 3.92 -2.86 -1.82
C MET A 45 4.96 -3.54 -0.95
N THR A 46 5.73 -2.75 -0.21
CA THR A 46 6.69 -3.26 0.78
C THR A 46 6.29 -2.74 2.15
N VAL A 47 6.17 -3.64 3.12
CA VAL A 47 5.85 -3.25 4.49
C VAL A 47 7.14 -2.77 5.17
N VAL A 48 7.12 -1.53 5.64
CA VAL A 48 8.30 -0.90 6.28
C VAL A 48 8.27 -1.07 7.79
N SER A 49 7.08 -0.96 8.38
CA SER A 49 6.90 -1.05 9.84
C SER A 49 5.52 -1.60 10.13
N GLY A 50 5.40 -2.40 11.16
CA GLY A 50 4.15 -3.03 11.52
C GLY A 50 3.85 -4.26 10.68
N ARG A 51 2.57 -4.52 10.45
CA ARG A 51 2.10 -5.69 9.70
C ARG A 51 0.89 -5.30 8.85
N LEU A 52 0.89 -5.72 7.60
CA LEU A 52 -0.29 -5.65 6.74
C LEU A 52 -0.73 -7.04 6.36
N ASP A 53 -2.05 -7.26 6.35
CA ASP A 53 -2.64 -8.41 5.69
C ASP A 53 -3.24 -7.89 4.40
N ALA A 54 -3.13 -8.64 3.31
CA ALA A 54 -3.66 -8.22 2.03
C ALA A 54 -4.31 -9.37 1.29
N LYS A 55 -5.32 -9.01 0.49
CA LYS A 55 -6.04 -9.94 -0.35
C LYS A 55 -6.26 -9.26 -1.70
N VAL A 56 -5.56 -9.74 -2.72
CA VAL A 56 -5.68 -9.21 -4.08
C VAL A 56 -7.05 -9.62 -4.65
N ASP A 57 -7.70 -8.69 -5.38
CA ASP A 57 -9.00 -8.96 -6.00
C ASP A 57 -8.91 -10.20 -6.89
N GLY A 58 -9.94 -11.04 -6.81
CA GLY A 58 -9.98 -12.30 -7.54
C GLY A 58 -9.31 -13.46 -6.81
N THR A 59 -8.66 -13.23 -5.69
CA THR A 59 -8.11 -14.28 -4.82
C THR A 59 -9.01 -14.46 -3.60
N GLU A 60 -8.90 -15.59 -2.93
CA GLU A 60 -9.78 -15.92 -1.81
C GLU A 60 -9.12 -15.81 -0.44
N ASP A 61 -7.80 -15.74 -0.40
CA ASP A 61 -7.07 -15.82 0.87
C ASP A 61 -6.41 -14.51 1.23
N TRP A 62 -6.49 -14.18 2.52
CA TRP A 62 -5.69 -13.13 3.12
C TRP A 62 -4.29 -13.65 3.38
N ILE A 63 -3.29 -12.87 2.99
CA ILE A 63 -1.89 -13.21 3.22
C ILE A 63 -1.29 -12.20 4.19
N VAL A 64 -0.53 -12.69 5.16
CA VAL A 64 0.12 -11.86 6.18
C VAL A 64 1.48 -11.40 5.67
N TYR A 65 1.70 -10.08 5.73
CA TYR A 65 2.96 -9.47 5.32
C TYR A 65 3.57 -8.71 6.50
N PRO A 66 4.54 -9.31 7.21
CA PRO A 66 5.27 -8.58 8.25
C PRO A 66 6.24 -7.57 7.65
N ALA A 67 6.80 -6.72 8.49
CA ALA A 67 7.80 -5.74 8.06
C ALA A 67 8.95 -6.41 7.29
N GLY A 68 9.39 -5.81 6.21
CA GLY A 68 10.44 -6.32 5.35
C GLY A 68 9.96 -7.21 4.22
N THR A 69 8.67 -7.53 4.13
CA THR A 69 8.12 -8.33 3.04
C THR A 69 7.37 -7.47 2.02
N SER A 70 7.20 -8.02 0.82
CA SER A 70 6.58 -7.30 -0.30
C SER A 70 5.55 -8.18 -1.01
N PHE A 71 4.61 -7.52 -1.68
CA PHE A 71 3.65 -8.20 -2.56
C PHE A 71 3.33 -7.30 -3.75
N GLU A 72 2.87 -7.91 -4.84
CA GLU A 72 2.55 -7.19 -6.06
C GLU A 72 1.07 -7.31 -6.37
N ILE A 73 0.51 -6.22 -6.92
CA ILE A 73 -0.87 -6.15 -7.36
C ILE A 73 -0.86 -5.86 -8.87
N PRO A 74 -1.64 -6.60 -9.67
CA PRO A 74 -1.70 -6.35 -11.12
C PRO A 74 -2.28 -4.99 -11.45
N ALA A 75 -1.99 -4.51 -12.66
CA ALA A 75 -2.65 -3.32 -13.22
C ALA A 75 -4.16 -3.58 -13.39
N LYS A 76 -4.94 -2.51 -13.28
CA LYS A 76 -6.40 -2.53 -13.48
C LYS A 76 -7.09 -3.57 -12.62
N SER A 77 -6.69 -3.65 -11.37
CA SER A 77 -7.20 -4.57 -10.38
C SER A 77 -7.44 -3.82 -9.07
N GLY A 78 -7.19 -4.46 -7.95
CA GLY A 78 -7.34 -3.87 -6.63
C GLY A 78 -6.97 -4.87 -5.55
N PHE A 79 -7.05 -4.41 -4.33
CA PHE A 79 -6.75 -5.28 -3.18
C PHE A 79 -7.40 -4.73 -1.92
N ASP A 80 -7.77 -5.66 -1.04
CA ASP A 80 -8.12 -5.33 0.32
C ASP A 80 -6.84 -5.38 1.16
N VAL A 81 -6.71 -4.44 2.08
CA VAL A 81 -5.56 -4.38 2.97
C VAL A 81 -6.04 -4.02 4.37
N ARG A 82 -5.42 -4.59 5.38
CA ARG A 82 -5.72 -4.22 6.74
C ARG A 82 -4.44 -4.11 7.56
N ALA A 83 -4.39 -3.07 8.40
CA ALA A 83 -3.34 -2.92 9.40
C ALA A 83 -3.83 -3.57 10.69
N VAL A 84 -3.05 -4.49 11.24
CA VAL A 84 -3.43 -5.33 12.38
C VAL A 84 -2.51 -5.05 13.55
N ASN A 85 -3.10 -4.88 14.73
CA ASN A 85 -2.37 -4.59 15.97
C ASN A 85 -1.62 -3.26 15.93
N GLY A 86 -2.23 -2.25 15.33
CA GLY A 86 -1.69 -0.90 15.23
C GLY A 86 -1.54 -0.44 13.79
N ASP A 87 -1.02 0.77 13.63
CA ASP A 87 -0.79 1.37 12.32
C ASP A 87 0.41 0.72 11.65
N ALA A 88 0.44 0.74 10.32
CA ALA A 88 1.54 0.17 9.55
C ALA A 88 2.04 1.17 8.51
N ALA A 89 3.33 1.13 8.24
CA ALA A 89 3.96 1.96 7.21
C ALA A 89 4.37 1.10 6.02
N TYR A 90 4.28 1.69 4.83
CA TYR A 90 4.56 0.98 3.58
C TYR A 90 5.31 1.86 2.59
N CYS A 91 5.97 1.20 1.63
CA CYS A 91 6.48 1.83 0.43
C CYS A 91 5.77 1.19 -0.78
N CYS A 92 5.26 2.01 -1.68
CA CYS A 92 4.58 1.55 -2.88
C CYS A 92 5.37 2.02 -4.11
N GLU A 93 5.78 1.07 -4.94
CA GLU A 93 6.42 1.36 -6.21
C GLU A 93 5.45 1.05 -7.35
N TYR A 94 5.27 2.01 -8.27
CA TYR A 94 4.41 1.81 -9.44
C TYR A 94 5.26 1.18 -10.55
N LEU A 95 4.85 0.00 -10.96
CA LEU A 95 5.63 -0.82 -11.91
C LEU A 95 5.32 -0.52 -13.38
#